data_0cfb06dc948e19a15cb89ea32a8fceaa
#
_entry.id   0cfb06dc948e19a15cb89ea32a8fceaa
#
_cell.length_a   1.000
_cell.length_b   1.000
_cell.length_c   1.000
_cell.angle_alpha   90.00
_cell.angle_beta   90.00
_cell.angle_gamma   90.00
#
_symmetry.space_group_name_H-M   'P 1'
#
loop_
_entity.id
_entity.type
_entity.pdbx_description
1 polymer ?
#
loop_
_entity_poly.entity_id
_entity_poly.type
_entity_poly.pdbx_seq_one_letter_code
_entity_poly.pdbx_strand_id
1 'polypeptide(L)'
;MRHAPCVVMLVHDMSTDRYLIEREYRAGSDMFAYGLPAGLMDEGEDIMDAALRELAEETGVVPDRDTMGVDFVGDFYSSEGMTDELAHIMVLHLGPFRREQRHFDADEHVESAWIPWNDLAATRITSSNSMIAIQHEALRRLIARNSDKDKPSLFS
;
A
#
# COMPACT_ATOMS: atom_id res chain seq x y z
N MET A 1 -4.26 27.35 0.11
CA MET A 1 -3.43 26.55 1.04
C MET A 1 -2.90 25.34 0.29
N ARG A 2 -1.60 25.11 0.29
CA ARG A 2 -1.01 23.92 -0.28
C ARG A 2 -1.06 22.78 0.73
N HIS A 3 -1.57 21.64 0.30
CA HIS A 3 -1.50 20.42 1.08
C HIS A 3 -0.18 19.69 0.81
N ALA A 4 0.43 19.12 1.85
CA ALA A 4 1.59 18.26 1.66
C ALA A 4 1.21 17.06 0.79
N PRO A 5 2.10 16.61 -0.11
CA PRO A 5 1.87 15.36 -0.83
C PRO A 5 1.87 14.19 0.15
N CYS A 6 1.22 13.12 -0.25
CA CYS A 6 1.18 11.90 0.54
C CYS A 6 1.71 10.70 -0.26
N VAL A 7 2.07 9.67 0.46
CA VAL A 7 2.44 8.36 -0.10
C VAL A 7 1.38 7.33 0.31
N VAL A 8 1.04 6.43 -0.60
CA VAL A 8 0.11 5.33 -0.37
C VAL A 8 0.76 4.05 -0.88
N MET A 9 0.83 3.03 -0.06
CA MET A 9 1.58 1.82 -0.37
C MET A 9 0.72 0.57 -0.22
N LEU A 10 0.61 -0.20 -1.29
CA LEU A 10 0.21 -1.61 -1.19
C LEU A 10 1.47 -2.42 -0.94
N VAL A 11 1.55 -3.11 0.19
CA VAL A 11 2.75 -3.83 0.61
C VAL A 11 2.51 -5.33 0.47
N HIS A 12 3.32 -5.96 -0.36
CA HIS A 12 3.24 -7.37 -0.72
C HIS A 12 4.46 -8.12 -0.19
N ASP A 13 4.23 -9.11 0.67
CA ASP A 13 5.26 -10.05 1.08
C ASP A 13 5.38 -11.15 0.05
N MET A 14 6.47 -11.17 -0.70
CA MET A 14 6.67 -12.15 -1.77
C MET A 14 6.82 -13.59 -1.25
N SER A 15 7.33 -13.76 -0.02
CA SER A 15 7.56 -15.11 0.52
C SER A 15 6.28 -15.84 0.90
N THR A 16 5.26 -15.11 1.35
CA THR A 16 3.97 -15.66 1.79
C THR A 16 2.83 -15.37 0.82
N ASP A 17 3.07 -14.53 -0.19
CA ASP A 17 2.05 -13.98 -1.09
C ASP A 17 0.87 -13.35 -0.32
N ARG A 18 1.21 -12.54 0.69
CA ARG A 18 0.24 -11.81 1.50
C ARG A 18 0.44 -10.31 1.39
N TYR A 19 -0.62 -9.60 1.67
CA TYR A 19 -0.67 -8.13 1.58
C TYR A 19 -0.97 -7.52 2.93
N LEU A 20 -0.33 -6.40 3.21
CA LEU A 20 -0.52 -5.65 4.45
C LEU A 20 -1.74 -4.75 4.33
N ILE A 21 -2.71 -4.93 5.21
CA ILE A 21 -3.89 -4.08 5.32
C ILE A 21 -3.95 -3.45 6.70
N GLU A 22 -4.49 -2.25 6.76
CA GLU A 22 -4.77 -1.54 8.01
C GLU A 22 -6.27 -1.44 8.25
N ARG A 23 -6.66 -1.41 9.52
CA ARG A 23 -8.01 -1.03 9.91
C ARG A 23 -7.96 -0.03 11.04
N GLU A 24 -8.88 0.90 11.01
CA GLU A 24 -9.08 1.92 12.03
C GLU A 24 -10.54 1.94 12.45
N TYR A 25 -10.78 1.88 13.75
CA TYR A 25 -12.13 2.02 14.27
C TYR A 25 -12.57 3.48 14.25
N ARG A 26 -13.74 3.73 13.69
CA ARG A 26 -14.34 5.06 13.62
C ARG A 26 -15.54 5.14 14.53
N ALA A 27 -15.38 5.82 15.68
CA ALA A 27 -16.41 5.92 16.72
C ALA A 27 -17.70 6.58 16.23
N GLY A 28 -17.59 7.55 15.32
CA GLY A 28 -18.76 8.25 14.78
C GLY A 28 -19.71 7.39 13.95
N SER A 29 -19.20 6.35 13.31
CA SER A 29 -20.01 5.40 12.52
C SER A 29 -20.11 4.02 13.15
N ASP A 30 -19.42 3.78 14.25
CA ASP A 30 -19.30 2.46 14.92
C ASP A 30 -18.86 1.36 13.93
N MET A 31 -17.91 1.68 13.06
CA MET A 31 -17.42 0.79 12.01
C MET A 31 -15.91 0.86 11.89
N PHE A 32 -15.32 -0.24 11.39
CA PHE A 32 -13.93 -0.24 10.97
C PHE A 32 -13.80 0.31 9.54
N ALA A 33 -12.84 1.23 9.36
CA ALA A 33 -12.38 1.62 8.03
C ALA A 33 -11.13 0.82 7.68
N TYR A 34 -11.10 0.24 6.50
CA TYR A 34 -9.98 -0.53 5.99
C TYR A 34 -9.24 0.29 4.92
N GLY A 35 -7.93 0.18 4.92
CA GLY A 35 -7.09 0.89 3.97
C GLY A 35 -5.67 0.34 3.91
N LEU A 36 -4.84 1.05 3.16
CA LEU A 36 -3.43 0.73 3.01
C LEU A 36 -2.59 1.71 3.84
N PRO A 37 -1.35 1.33 4.22
CA PRO A 37 -0.42 2.28 4.81
C PRO A 37 -0.26 3.53 3.95
N ALA A 38 -0.36 4.68 4.58
CA ALA A 38 -0.30 5.98 3.91
C ALA A 38 0.12 7.06 4.91
N GLY A 39 0.67 8.14 4.42
CA GLY A 39 1.00 9.28 5.24
C GLY A 39 1.51 10.47 4.46
N LEU A 40 1.60 11.61 5.13
CA LEU A 40 2.08 12.84 4.55
C LEU A 40 3.61 12.82 4.43
N MET A 41 4.09 13.39 3.34
CA MET A 41 5.53 13.61 3.16
C MET A 41 5.96 14.83 3.97
N ASP A 42 7.17 14.77 4.54
CA ASP A 42 7.83 15.93 5.11
C ASP A 42 8.40 16.81 3.99
N GLU A 43 8.59 18.08 4.29
CA GLU A 43 9.15 19.04 3.33
C GLU A 43 10.55 18.59 2.88
N GLY A 44 10.76 18.52 1.56
CA GLY A 44 12.03 18.12 0.97
C GLY A 44 12.35 16.62 1.07
N GLU A 45 11.43 15.81 1.57
CA GLU A 45 11.62 14.37 1.70
C GLU A 45 11.48 13.67 0.34
N ASP A 46 12.35 12.70 0.07
CA ASP A 46 12.21 11.82 -1.09
C ASP A 46 11.01 10.89 -0.93
N ILE A 47 10.34 10.56 -2.05
CA ILE A 47 9.13 9.71 -2.04
C ILE A 47 9.38 8.36 -1.38
N MET A 48 10.47 7.68 -1.72
CA MET A 48 10.79 6.38 -1.13
C MET A 48 11.15 6.48 0.35
N ASP A 49 11.86 7.52 0.74
CA ASP A 49 12.18 7.74 2.15
C ASP A 49 10.90 7.98 2.95
N ALA A 50 9.96 8.76 2.41
CA ALA A 50 8.65 8.99 3.03
C ALA A 50 7.85 7.70 3.14
N ALA A 51 7.79 6.90 2.08
CA ALA A 51 7.06 5.64 2.06
C ALA A 51 7.60 4.68 3.12
N LEU A 52 8.91 4.50 3.20
CA LEU A 52 9.52 3.58 4.14
C LEU A 52 9.43 4.08 5.59
N ARG A 53 9.52 5.40 5.80
CA ARG A 53 9.31 6.02 7.10
C ARG A 53 7.87 5.79 7.60
N GLU A 54 6.87 6.09 6.78
CA GLU A 54 5.46 5.89 7.14
C GLU A 54 5.14 4.42 7.40
N LEU A 55 5.68 3.52 6.58
CA LEU A 55 5.51 2.08 6.75
C LEU A 55 6.04 1.61 8.11
N ALA A 56 7.24 2.05 8.47
CA ALA A 56 7.86 1.72 9.75
C ALA A 56 7.07 2.31 10.93
N GLU A 57 6.67 3.58 10.83
CA GLU A 57 5.92 4.25 11.89
C GLU A 57 4.57 3.60 12.15
N GLU A 58 3.81 3.31 11.09
CA GLU A 58 2.45 2.78 11.20
C GLU A 58 2.39 1.28 11.51
N THR A 59 3.29 0.50 10.91
CA THR A 59 3.19 -0.97 10.94
C THR A 59 4.38 -1.66 11.59
N GLY A 60 5.49 -0.96 11.77
CA GLY A 60 6.74 -1.54 12.24
C GLY A 60 7.52 -2.31 11.16
N VAL A 61 7.03 -2.37 9.94
CA VAL A 61 7.68 -3.10 8.84
C VAL A 61 8.83 -2.28 8.28
N VAL A 62 10.03 -2.88 8.28
CA VAL A 62 11.25 -2.27 7.73
C VAL A 62 11.81 -3.20 6.66
N PRO A 63 11.57 -2.88 5.37
CA PRO A 63 12.08 -3.69 4.28
C PRO A 63 13.60 -3.58 4.11
N ASP A 64 14.19 -4.60 3.52
CA ASP A 64 15.52 -4.51 2.95
C ASP A 64 15.41 -3.87 1.57
N ARG A 65 15.96 -2.66 1.43
CA ARG A 65 15.87 -1.88 0.17
C ARG A 65 16.55 -2.57 -1.00
N ASP A 66 17.56 -3.39 -0.74
CA ASP A 66 18.32 -4.07 -1.80
C ASP A 66 17.56 -5.22 -2.44
N THR A 67 16.60 -5.81 -1.72
CA THR A 67 15.79 -6.94 -2.21
C THR A 67 14.36 -6.55 -2.56
N MET A 68 13.95 -5.34 -2.24
CA MET A 68 12.59 -4.85 -2.46
C MET A 68 12.37 -4.44 -3.91
N GLY A 69 11.27 -4.88 -4.49
CA GLY A 69 10.77 -4.35 -5.76
C GLY A 69 9.78 -3.22 -5.54
N VAL A 70 9.83 -2.22 -6.40
CA VAL A 70 8.90 -1.09 -6.37
C VAL A 70 8.18 -1.00 -7.71
N ASP A 71 6.86 -0.98 -7.67
CA ASP A 71 5.99 -0.75 -8.81
C ASP A 71 5.26 0.57 -8.59
N PHE A 72 5.69 1.62 -9.29
CA PHE A 72 5.05 2.92 -9.20
C PHE A 72 3.75 2.90 -10.01
N VAL A 73 2.64 3.06 -9.32
CA VAL A 73 1.32 3.12 -9.95
C VAL A 73 1.10 4.47 -10.61
N GLY A 74 1.44 5.54 -9.93
CA GLY A 74 1.37 6.91 -10.45
C GLY A 74 1.17 7.94 -9.37
N ASP A 75 1.05 9.19 -9.83
CA ASP A 75 0.80 10.36 -9.01
C ASP A 75 -0.58 10.90 -9.35
N PHE A 76 -1.45 10.98 -8.35
CA PHE A 76 -2.85 11.33 -8.55
C PHE A 76 -3.30 12.40 -7.57
N TYR A 77 -4.13 13.32 -8.02
CA TYR A 77 -4.83 14.22 -7.11
C TYR A 77 -6.00 13.48 -6.47
N SER A 78 -6.07 13.51 -5.15
CA SER A 78 -7.15 12.84 -4.40
C SER A 78 -8.52 13.42 -4.73
N SER A 79 -8.57 14.71 -5.03
CA SER A 79 -9.80 15.40 -5.45
C SER A 79 -9.43 16.56 -6.36
N GLU A 80 -9.27 16.27 -7.65
CA GLU A 80 -8.92 17.27 -8.64
C GLU A 80 -9.94 18.41 -8.66
N GLY A 81 -9.46 19.64 -8.63
CA GLY A 81 -10.28 20.84 -8.59
C GLY A 81 -10.74 21.29 -7.20
N MET A 82 -10.64 20.43 -6.18
CA MET A 82 -11.02 20.77 -4.80
C MET A 82 -9.82 20.84 -3.85
N THR A 83 -8.77 20.09 -4.12
CA THR A 83 -7.55 20.06 -3.32
C THR A 83 -6.32 19.90 -4.21
N ASP A 84 -5.20 20.40 -3.76
CA ASP A 84 -3.89 20.20 -4.40
C ASP A 84 -3.09 19.06 -3.76
N GLU A 85 -3.74 18.21 -2.96
CA GLU A 85 -3.11 17.05 -2.36
C GLU A 85 -2.77 16.01 -3.44
N LEU A 86 -1.48 15.80 -3.66
CA LEU A 86 -0.95 14.84 -4.62
C LEU A 86 -0.59 13.55 -3.89
N ALA A 87 -1.16 12.44 -4.33
CA ALA A 87 -0.86 11.11 -3.79
C ALA A 87 0.11 10.38 -4.71
N HIS A 88 1.25 9.95 -4.15
CA HIS A 88 2.21 9.06 -4.79
C HIS A 88 1.85 7.63 -4.42
N ILE A 89 1.33 6.88 -5.38
CA ILE A 89 0.78 5.53 -5.15
C ILE A 89 1.74 4.49 -5.71
N MET A 90 2.04 3.46 -4.91
CA MET A 90 2.99 2.43 -5.26
C MET A 90 2.61 1.07 -4.70
N VAL A 91 3.14 0.02 -5.30
CA VAL A 91 3.15 -1.33 -4.75
C VAL A 91 4.58 -1.69 -4.39
N LEU A 92 4.80 -2.11 -3.16
CA LEU A 92 6.10 -2.56 -2.67
C LEU A 92 6.09 -4.09 -2.57
N HIS A 93 6.97 -4.74 -3.32
CA HIS A 93 7.15 -6.19 -3.27
C HIS A 93 8.35 -6.50 -2.39
N LEU A 94 8.09 -7.00 -1.19
CA LEU A 94 9.12 -7.20 -0.19
C LEU A 94 9.77 -8.58 -0.31
N GLY A 95 11.11 -8.60 -0.31
CA GLY A 95 11.90 -9.75 0.11
C GLY A 95 11.96 -9.80 1.64
N PRO A 96 13.11 -10.14 2.22
CA PRO A 96 13.25 -10.14 3.67
C PRO A 96 12.95 -8.76 4.28
N PHE A 97 12.27 -8.76 5.40
CA PHE A 97 12.01 -7.55 6.17
C PHE A 97 12.03 -7.87 7.67
N ARG A 98 12.28 -6.83 8.47
CA ARG A 98 12.20 -6.94 9.92
C ARG A 98 11.02 -6.14 10.45
N ARG A 99 10.63 -6.40 11.69
CA ARG A 99 9.61 -5.64 12.39
C ARG A 99 10.24 -4.88 13.55
N GLU A 100 9.87 -3.62 13.65
CA GLU A 100 10.23 -2.74 14.75
C GLU A 100 8.98 -2.34 15.52
N GLN A 101 9.17 -1.67 16.66
CA GLN A 101 8.04 -1.14 17.41
C GLN A 101 7.39 0.00 16.62
N ARG A 102 6.06 -0.03 16.55
CA ARG A 102 5.29 1.03 15.92
C ARG A 102 5.32 2.28 16.77
N HIS A 103 5.29 3.44 16.09
CA HIS A 103 5.26 4.75 16.73
C HIS A 103 3.97 5.47 16.34
N PHE A 104 2.94 5.34 17.20
CA PHE A 104 1.69 6.08 17.04
C PHE A 104 1.62 7.24 18.02
N ASP A 105 0.86 8.25 17.66
CA ASP A 105 0.30 9.18 18.62
C ASP A 105 -0.72 8.44 19.53
N ALA A 106 -0.84 8.89 20.78
CA ALA A 106 -1.61 8.17 21.81
C ALA A 106 -3.09 7.95 21.46
N ASP A 107 -3.63 8.73 20.51
CA ASP A 107 -5.04 8.68 20.10
C ASP A 107 -5.27 7.84 18.82
N GLU A 108 -4.22 7.30 18.22
CA GLU A 108 -4.33 6.50 17.00
C GLU A 108 -4.50 5.02 17.35
N HIS A 109 -5.61 4.45 16.89
CA HIS A 109 -5.93 3.03 17.05
C HIS A 109 -5.98 2.36 15.68
N VAL A 110 -4.80 2.17 15.06
CA VAL A 110 -4.65 1.51 13.79
C VAL A 110 -4.06 0.12 14.00
N GLU A 111 -4.73 -0.89 13.51
CA GLU A 111 -4.25 -2.26 13.50
C GLU A 111 -3.85 -2.66 12.08
N SER A 112 -2.83 -3.51 11.95
CA SER A 112 -2.40 -4.04 10.66
C SER A 112 -2.38 -5.56 10.67
N ALA A 113 -2.60 -6.15 9.49
CA ALA A 113 -2.55 -7.60 9.30
C ALA A 113 -2.10 -7.95 7.89
N TRP A 114 -1.46 -9.10 7.76
CA TRP A 114 -1.11 -9.70 6.49
C TRP A 114 -2.21 -10.64 6.06
N ILE A 115 -2.80 -10.40 4.89
CA ILE A 115 -3.92 -11.19 4.37
C ILE A 115 -3.64 -11.69 2.96
N PRO A 116 -4.20 -12.86 2.58
CA PRO A 116 -4.06 -13.34 1.20
C PRO A 116 -4.82 -12.45 0.22
N TRP A 117 -4.43 -12.52 -1.05
CA TRP A 117 -5.02 -11.71 -2.11
C TRP A 117 -6.54 -11.81 -2.18
N ASN A 118 -7.10 -13.01 -2.06
CA ASN A 118 -8.55 -13.20 -2.15
C ASN A 118 -9.30 -12.44 -1.05
N ASP A 119 -8.72 -12.37 0.16
CA ASP A 119 -9.30 -11.61 1.25
C ASP A 119 -9.18 -10.11 1.03
N LEU A 120 -8.04 -9.66 0.50
CA LEU A 120 -7.86 -8.25 0.13
C LEU A 120 -8.86 -7.83 -0.94
N ALA A 121 -9.02 -8.64 -1.99
CA ALA A 121 -9.94 -8.38 -3.08
C ALA A 121 -11.41 -8.34 -2.62
N ALA A 122 -11.75 -9.08 -1.55
CA ALA A 122 -13.09 -9.12 -0.98
C ALA A 122 -13.33 -8.04 0.09
N THR A 123 -12.29 -7.35 0.55
CA THR A 123 -12.41 -6.34 1.59
C THR A 123 -13.01 -5.05 1.03
N ARG A 124 -14.00 -4.50 1.74
CA ARG A 124 -14.58 -3.21 1.38
C ARG A 124 -13.62 -2.09 1.78
N ILE A 125 -13.05 -1.43 0.79
CA ILE A 125 -12.18 -0.27 0.96
C ILE A 125 -12.82 0.93 0.31
N THR A 126 -12.95 2.02 1.05
CA THR A 126 -13.63 3.24 0.61
C THR A 126 -12.67 4.35 0.18
N SER A 127 -11.38 4.21 0.45
CA SER A 127 -10.36 5.14 -0.04
C SER A 127 -10.08 4.91 -1.51
N SER A 128 -10.27 5.94 -2.33
CA SER A 128 -9.96 5.87 -3.77
C SER A 128 -8.49 5.60 -4.03
N ASN A 129 -7.59 6.20 -3.25
CA ASN A 129 -6.14 6.00 -3.41
C ASN A 129 -5.73 4.55 -3.14
N SER A 130 -6.30 3.94 -2.11
CA SER A 130 -6.07 2.52 -1.80
C SER A 130 -6.63 1.62 -2.91
N MET A 131 -7.81 1.92 -3.43
CA MET A 131 -8.41 1.15 -4.52
C MET A 131 -7.62 1.24 -5.82
N ILE A 132 -7.01 2.37 -6.11
CA ILE A 132 -6.13 2.52 -7.29
C ILE A 132 -4.97 1.53 -7.21
N ALA A 133 -4.30 1.44 -6.06
CA ALA A 133 -3.19 0.50 -5.86
C ALA A 133 -3.65 -0.96 -5.98
N ILE A 134 -4.78 -1.30 -5.37
CA ILE A 134 -5.34 -2.66 -5.39
C ILE A 134 -5.75 -3.07 -6.80
N GLN A 135 -6.41 -2.19 -7.54
CA GLN A 135 -6.81 -2.47 -8.92
C GLN A 135 -5.62 -2.60 -9.86
N HIS A 136 -4.58 -1.80 -9.66
CA HIS A 136 -3.32 -1.94 -10.40
C HIS A 136 -2.67 -3.31 -10.16
N GLU A 137 -2.62 -3.75 -8.91
CA GLU A 137 -2.09 -5.08 -8.56
C GLU A 137 -2.97 -6.21 -9.10
N ALA A 138 -4.29 -6.05 -9.10
CA ALA A 138 -5.21 -7.01 -9.71
C ALA A 138 -4.91 -7.21 -11.19
N LEU A 139 -4.68 -6.11 -11.91
CA LEU A 139 -4.32 -6.15 -13.33
C LEU A 139 -2.97 -6.84 -13.54
N ARG A 140 -1.96 -6.50 -12.72
CA ARG A 140 -0.65 -7.15 -12.77
C ARG A 140 -0.76 -8.66 -12.58
N ARG A 141 -1.52 -9.11 -11.56
CA ARG A 141 -1.73 -10.53 -11.30
C ARG A 141 -2.45 -11.22 -12.45
N LEU A 142 -3.44 -10.57 -13.04
CA LEU A 142 -4.18 -11.11 -14.19
C LEU A 142 -3.28 -11.25 -15.42
N ILE A 143 -2.46 -10.25 -15.73
CA ILE A 143 -1.52 -10.28 -16.84
C ILE A 143 -0.48 -11.40 -16.64
N ALA A 144 0.10 -11.52 -15.46
CA ALA A 144 1.06 -12.57 -15.14
C ALA A 144 0.45 -13.97 -15.32
N ARG A 145 -0.80 -14.18 -14.86
CA ARG A 145 -1.51 -15.44 -15.01
C ARG A 145 -1.78 -15.78 -16.49
N ASN A 146 -2.17 -14.82 -17.30
CA ASN A 146 -2.42 -15.01 -18.72
C ASN A 146 -1.13 -15.29 -19.49
N SER A 147 -0.03 -14.60 -19.16
CA SER A 147 1.27 -14.84 -19.77
C SER A 147 1.77 -16.26 -19.54
N ASP A 148 1.51 -16.84 -18.37
CA ASP A 148 1.86 -18.25 -18.07
C ASP A 148 1.03 -19.24 -18.88
N LYS A 149 -0.24 -18.92 -19.16
CA LYS A 149 -1.12 -19.76 -19.99
C LYS A 149 -0.75 -19.73 -21.47
N ASP A 150 -0.27 -18.58 -21.94
CA ASP A 150 0.05 -18.33 -23.36
C ASP A 150 1.48 -18.74 -23.74
N LYS A 151 2.27 -19.25 -22.80
CA LYS A 151 3.60 -19.79 -23.10
C LYS A 151 3.47 -21.02 -24.00
N PRO A 152 4.10 -21.00 -25.20
CA PRO A 152 4.06 -22.16 -26.06
C PRO A 152 4.75 -23.34 -25.39
N SER A 153 4.12 -24.51 -25.53
CA SER A 153 4.75 -25.76 -25.10
C SER A 153 5.99 -26.02 -25.95
N LEU A 154 7.14 -26.22 -25.32
CA LEU A 154 8.38 -26.57 -26.01
C LEU A 154 8.36 -27.98 -26.60
N PHE A 155 7.36 -28.78 -26.25
CA PHE A 155 7.27 -30.20 -26.60
C PHE A 155 5.91 -30.59 -27.21
N SER A 156 5.27 -29.65 -27.87
CA SER A 156 4.02 -29.96 -28.60
C SER A 156 4.30 -30.51 -29.99
#